data_496b41d486162c709ce56b57cc91192d
#
_entry.id   496b41d486162c709ce56b57cc91192d
#
_cell.length_a   1.000
_cell.length_b   1.000
_cell.length_c   1.000
_cell.angle_alpha   90.00
_cell.angle_beta   90.00
_cell.angle_gamma   90.00
#
_symmetry.space_group_name_H-M   'P 1'
#
loop_
_entity.id
_entity.type
_entity.pdbx_description
1 polymer ?
#
loop_
_entity_poly.entity_id
_entity_poly.type
_entity_poly.pdbx_seq_one_letter_code
_entity_poly.pdbx_strand_id
1 'polypeptide(L)'
;YIAKGEKTALSRDTLFCNESKKYRAGDYRMYFTSNHDENSWNGTAYEKFGDGVKTFAVLTFMVPGMPLIYSGQEAGLNKRLQFFDKDTIEWKKDEFYDLYKVLTALKKENKALWNGTYGGTMGKIKTSDDAAVYAFCRKKDGDEVVALFNLSGKPAKVSITESPAEGTFTDVFSGKTVNIKAGDTYKLKAWEYVIAEKRK
;
A
#
# COMPACT_ATOMS: atom_id res chain seq x y z
N TYR A 1 14.10 4.80 3.46
CA TYR A 1 13.99 5.91 4.41
C TYR A 1 12.93 5.65 5.49
N ILE A 2 11.62 5.50 5.18
CA ILE A 2 10.57 5.25 6.20
C ILE A 2 10.83 3.93 6.94
N ALA A 3 11.04 2.83 6.23
CA ALA A 3 11.32 1.53 6.83
C ALA A 3 12.58 1.51 7.73
N LYS A 4 13.50 2.45 7.49
CA LYS A 4 14.71 2.64 8.30
C LYS A 4 14.54 3.67 9.42
N GLY A 5 13.34 4.25 9.58
CA GLY A 5 13.07 5.28 10.59
C GLY A 5 13.69 6.66 10.30
N GLU A 6 14.22 6.87 9.10
CA GLU A 6 14.84 8.14 8.69
C GLU A 6 13.79 9.20 8.28
N LYS A 7 12.58 8.76 7.92
CA LYS A 7 11.44 9.60 7.55
C LYS A 7 10.16 9.05 8.17
N THR A 8 9.19 9.92 8.33
CA THR A 8 7.85 9.59 8.84
C THR A 8 6.83 9.40 7.71
N ALA A 9 5.64 8.94 8.04
CA ALA A 9 4.52 8.78 7.11
C ALA A 9 4.16 10.10 6.39
N LEU A 10 4.33 11.27 7.04
CA LEU A 10 4.12 12.60 6.45
C LEU A 10 4.92 12.84 5.16
N SER A 11 6.07 12.21 5.01
CA SER A 11 6.86 12.34 3.77
C SER A 11 6.13 11.82 2.53
N ARG A 12 5.07 11.02 2.68
CA ARG A 12 4.22 10.55 1.58
C ARG A 12 3.33 11.65 1.02
N ASP A 13 2.77 12.48 1.88
CA ASP A 13 1.95 13.62 1.43
C ASP A 13 2.79 14.56 0.56
N THR A 14 4.02 14.87 0.97
CA THR A 14 4.95 15.66 0.18
C THR A 14 5.30 15.01 -1.17
N LEU A 15 5.53 13.70 -1.17
CA LEU A 15 5.82 12.96 -2.39
C LEU A 15 4.68 13.07 -3.40
N PHE A 16 3.45 12.72 -2.99
CA PHE A 16 2.29 12.74 -3.90
C PHE A 16 1.91 14.15 -4.33
N CYS A 17 2.03 15.15 -3.45
CA CYS A 17 1.84 16.55 -3.82
C CYS A 17 2.84 17.01 -4.89
N ASN A 18 4.11 16.65 -4.76
CA ASN A 18 5.13 17.02 -5.75
C ASN A 18 4.93 16.26 -7.06
N GLU A 19 4.51 15.01 -7.01
CA GLU A 19 4.22 14.21 -8.21
C GLU A 19 3.04 14.78 -8.99
N SER A 20 1.97 15.19 -8.32
CA SER A 20 0.79 15.78 -8.97
C SER A 20 1.10 17.07 -9.73
N LYS A 21 2.15 17.80 -9.32
CA LYS A 21 2.64 19.01 -10.01
C LYS A 21 3.57 18.72 -11.18
N LYS A 22 4.24 17.56 -11.18
CA LYS A 22 5.27 17.19 -12.15
C LYS A 22 4.71 16.45 -13.36
N TYR A 23 3.63 15.69 -13.18
CA TYR A 23 3.06 14.83 -14.22
C TYR A 23 1.72 15.39 -14.71
N ARG A 24 1.35 15.06 -15.97
CA ARG A 24 0.09 15.47 -16.58
C ARG A 24 -1.08 14.75 -15.92
N ALA A 25 -2.26 15.36 -15.98
CA ALA A 25 -3.49 14.68 -15.61
C ALA A 25 -3.68 13.41 -16.46
N GLY A 26 -3.86 12.27 -15.81
CA GLY A 26 -3.97 10.97 -16.47
C GLY A 26 -2.69 10.16 -16.55
N ASP A 27 -1.51 10.76 -16.34
CA ASP A 27 -0.28 10.01 -16.17
C ASP A 27 -0.33 9.22 -14.85
N TYR A 28 0.24 8.04 -14.84
CA TYR A 28 0.38 7.25 -13.63
C TYR A 28 1.72 6.52 -13.60
N ARG A 29 2.24 6.34 -12.40
CA ARG A 29 3.55 5.76 -12.17
C ARG A 29 3.45 4.28 -11.84
N MET A 30 4.54 3.57 -12.09
CA MET A 30 4.74 2.22 -11.61
C MET A 30 5.36 2.26 -10.21
N TYR A 31 4.74 1.53 -9.26
CA TYR A 31 5.21 1.38 -7.89
C TYR A 31 5.59 -0.07 -7.61
N PHE A 32 6.68 -0.26 -6.89
CA PHE A 32 7.21 -1.58 -6.56
C PHE A 32 7.96 -1.58 -5.23
N THR A 33 8.11 -2.72 -4.63
CA THR A 33 9.03 -2.95 -3.51
C THR A 33 10.37 -3.48 -4.01
N SER A 34 10.40 -4.13 -5.17
CA SER A 34 11.60 -4.57 -5.88
C SER A 34 11.36 -4.66 -7.38
N ASN A 35 12.44 -4.67 -8.16
CA ASN A 35 12.49 -4.95 -9.59
C ASN A 35 13.84 -5.59 -9.91
N HIS A 36 14.16 -5.87 -11.19
CA HIS A 36 15.38 -6.54 -11.60
C HIS A 36 16.65 -5.77 -11.21
N ASP A 37 16.66 -4.44 -11.33
CA ASP A 37 17.79 -3.61 -10.91
C ASP A 37 17.89 -3.57 -9.38
N GLU A 38 16.78 -3.24 -8.72
CA GLU A 38 16.76 -3.05 -7.28
C GLU A 38 17.10 -4.33 -6.51
N ASN A 39 16.61 -5.49 -6.96
CA ASN A 39 16.86 -6.76 -6.31
C ASN A 39 18.34 -7.13 -6.37
N SER A 40 18.95 -7.01 -7.54
CA SER A 40 20.32 -7.45 -7.77
C SER A 40 21.35 -6.49 -7.16
N TRP A 41 21.12 -5.17 -7.33
CA TRP A 41 22.12 -4.16 -6.95
C TRP A 41 21.90 -3.55 -5.56
N ASN A 42 20.66 -3.34 -5.16
CA ASN A 42 20.32 -2.56 -3.98
C ASN A 42 19.73 -3.39 -2.82
N GLY A 43 19.57 -4.69 -3.02
CA GLY A 43 19.10 -5.61 -2.00
C GLY A 43 17.66 -6.09 -2.20
N THR A 44 17.33 -7.19 -1.54
CA THR A 44 16.00 -7.78 -1.55
C THR A 44 14.96 -6.84 -0.92
N ALA A 45 13.68 -7.09 -1.15
CA ALA A 45 12.61 -6.35 -0.48
C ALA A 45 12.71 -6.48 1.06
N TYR A 46 13.12 -7.65 1.56
CA TYR A 46 13.31 -7.87 2.99
C TYR A 46 14.48 -7.07 3.57
N GLU A 47 15.61 -6.98 2.87
CA GLU A 47 16.76 -6.16 3.30
C GLU A 47 16.40 -4.66 3.33
N LYS A 48 15.50 -4.21 2.44
CA LYS A 48 15.08 -2.81 2.34
C LYS A 48 14.01 -2.43 3.35
N PHE A 49 13.03 -3.29 3.57
CA PHE A 49 11.83 -2.96 4.32
C PHE A 49 11.70 -3.71 5.65
N GLY A 50 12.53 -4.74 5.90
CA GLY A 50 12.47 -5.54 7.13
C GLY A 50 11.06 -6.06 7.39
N ASP A 51 10.58 -5.93 8.62
CA ASP A 51 9.24 -6.36 9.03
C ASP A 51 8.10 -5.60 8.31
N GLY A 52 8.40 -4.45 7.71
CA GLY A 52 7.45 -3.66 6.93
C GLY A 52 7.22 -4.16 5.49
N VAL A 53 7.89 -5.21 5.05
CA VAL A 53 7.87 -5.67 3.64
C VAL A 53 6.46 -5.86 3.09
N LYS A 54 5.56 -6.49 3.85
CA LYS A 54 4.15 -6.66 3.47
C LYS A 54 3.41 -5.33 3.37
N THR A 55 3.59 -4.47 4.34
CA THR A 55 2.95 -3.15 4.42
C THR A 55 3.28 -2.31 3.20
N PHE A 56 4.56 -2.30 2.80
CA PHE A 56 4.98 -1.58 1.59
C PHE A 56 4.50 -2.26 0.31
N ALA A 57 4.41 -3.59 0.26
CA ALA A 57 3.80 -4.31 -0.86
C ALA A 57 2.33 -3.92 -1.04
N VAL A 58 1.54 -3.94 0.04
CA VAL A 58 0.12 -3.50 0.02
C VAL A 58 0.00 -2.05 -0.41
N LEU A 59 0.86 -1.17 0.11
CA LEU A 59 0.84 0.26 -0.22
C LEU A 59 0.99 0.50 -1.73
N THR A 60 1.82 -0.30 -2.45
CA THR A 60 1.98 -0.15 -3.90
C THR A 60 0.70 -0.37 -4.69
N PHE A 61 -0.23 -1.18 -4.17
CA PHE A 61 -1.54 -1.43 -4.80
C PHE A 61 -2.57 -0.35 -4.49
N MET A 62 -2.47 0.30 -3.34
CA MET A 62 -3.48 1.24 -2.85
C MET A 62 -3.29 2.66 -3.41
N VAL A 63 -2.06 3.08 -3.66
CA VAL A 63 -1.76 4.42 -4.21
C VAL A 63 -2.16 4.56 -5.68
N PRO A 64 -2.40 5.78 -6.19
CA PRO A 64 -2.68 6.01 -7.60
C PRO A 64 -1.47 5.63 -8.47
N GLY A 65 -1.58 4.50 -9.17
CA GLY A 65 -0.50 4.00 -10.02
C GLY A 65 -0.61 2.50 -10.31
N MET A 66 0.37 1.99 -11.01
CA MET A 66 0.46 0.60 -11.44
C MET A 66 1.43 -0.17 -10.53
N PRO A 67 0.99 -1.15 -9.75
CA PRO A 67 1.89 -1.99 -8.97
C PRO A 67 2.67 -2.94 -9.89
N LEU A 68 3.93 -3.17 -9.57
CA LEU A 68 4.76 -4.22 -10.17
C LEU A 68 5.06 -5.27 -9.10
N ILE A 69 4.82 -6.53 -9.42
CA ILE A 69 5.30 -7.69 -8.67
C ILE A 69 6.51 -8.23 -9.43
N TYR A 70 7.68 -8.19 -8.81
CA TYR A 70 8.88 -8.78 -9.39
C TYR A 70 8.87 -10.29 -9.18
N SER A 71 9.32 -11.05 -10.19
CA SER A 71 9.33 -12.52 -10.18
C SER A 71 9.90 -13.10 -8.89
N GLY A 72 9.12 -13.99 -8.27
CA GLY A 72 9.48 -14.65 -7.01
C GLY A 72 8.98 -13.95 -5.75
N GLN A 73 8.50 -12.71 -5.82
CA GLN A 73 7.93 -12.05 -4.64
C GLN A 73 6.71 -12.82 -4.09
N GLU A 74 5.89 -13.39 -4.97
CA GLU A 74 4.76 -14.26 -4.63
C GLU A 74 5.19 -15.57 -3.96
N ALA A 75 6.45 -15.99 -4.14
CA ALA A 75 7.04 -17.15 -3.48
C ALA A 75 7.89 -16.78 -2.26
N GLY A 76 7.82 -15.52 -1.79
CA GLY A 76 8.60 -15.05 -0.66
C GLY A 76 10.09 -14.95 -0.93
N LEU A 77 10.49 -14.64 -2.17
CA LEU A 77 11.89 -14.57 -2.57
C LEU A 77 12.68 -13.58 -1.71
N ASN A 78 13.62 -14.09 -0.92
CA ASN A 78 14.58 -13.30 -0.16
C ASN A 78 16.01 -13.61 -0.60
N LYS A 79 16.25 -13.48 -1.91
CA LYS A 79 17.54 -13.71 -2.55
C LYS A 79 17.80 -12.60 -3.56
N ARG A 80 19.02 -12.09 -3.62
CA ARG A 80 19.47 -11.23 -4.73
C ARG A 80 19.76 -12.11 -5.93
N LEU A 81 18.96 -11.92 -6.99
CA LEU A 81 19.18 -12.67 -8.24
C LEU A 81 20.39 -12.12 -8.99
N GLN A 82 21.09 -13.01 -9.68
CA GLN A 82 22.19 -12.63 -10.58
C GLN A 82 21.63 -11.77 -11.72
N PHE A 83 22.30 -10.66 -12.01
CA PHE A 83 21.78 -9.71 -13.00
C PHE A 83 22.07 -10.15 -14.45
N PHE A 84 23.31 -10.62 -14.70
CA PHE A 84 23.76 -10.99 -16.04
C PHE A 84 23.73 -12.49 -16.29
N ASP A 85 23.63 -13.29 -15.25
CA ASP A 85 23.70 -14.75 -15.35
C ASP A 85 22.34 -15.38 -15.09
N LYS A 86 22.18 -16.63 -15.59
CA LYS A 86 21.02 -17.44 -15.27
C LYS A 86 21.00 -17.73 -13.76
N ASP A 87 19.88 -17.42 -13.13
CA ASP A 87 19.66 -17.72 -11.72
C ASP A 87 18.31 -18.41 -11.53
N THR A 88 18.09 -19.01 -10.36
CA THR A 88 16.92 -19.79 -10.03
C THR A 88 16.09 -19.13 -8.94
N ILE A 89 14.77 -19.21 -9.10
CA ILE A 89 13.79 -18.85 -8.09
C ILE A 89 13.26 -20.17 -7.51
N GLU A 90 13.33 -20.28 -6.18
CA GLU A 90 12.68 -21.38 -5.47
C GLU A 90 11.18 -21.10 -5.36
N TRP A 91 10.41 -21.74 -6.23
CA TRP A 91 8.96 -21.61 -6.24
C TRP A 91 8.36 -22.46 -5.15
N LYS A 92 7.84 -21.81 -4.12
CA LYS A 92 7.16 -22.43 -2.98
C LYS A 92 5.88 -21.68 -2.64
N LYS A 93 4.97 -22.34 -1.94
CA LYS A 93 3.82 -21.65 -1.36
C LYS A 93 4.30 -20.75 -0.23
N ASP A 94 3.94 -19.48 -0.34
CA ASP A 94 4.28 -18.44 0.63
C ASP A 94 3.04 -17.60 0.93
N GLU A 95 3.03 -16.90 2.07
CA GLU A 95 1.94 -15.99 2.44
C GLU A 95 1.78 -14.82 1.46
N PHE A 96 2.85 -14.44 0.75
CA PHE A 96 2.80 -13.42 -0.29
C PHE A 96 1.98 -13.85 -1.51
N TYR A 97 1.88 -15.15 -1.79
CA TYR A 97 1.00 -15.64 -2.84
C TYR A 97 -0.46 -15.26 -2.58
N ASP A 98 -0.94 -15.57 -1.38
CA ASP A 98 -2.33 -15.27 -1.00
C ASP A 98 -2.55 -13.75 -0.88
N LEU A 99 -1.56 -13.01 -0.36
CA LEU A 99 -1.57 -11.56 -0.30
C LEU A 99 -1.74 -10.93 -1.69
N TYR A 100 -0.89 -11.28 -2.65
CA TYR A 100 -0.95 -10.72 -4.00
C TYR A 100 -2.20 -11.17 -4.76
N LYS A 101 -2.71 -12.37 -4.52
CA LYS A 101 -3.99 -12.84 -5.07
C LYS A 101 -5.14 -11.93 -4.65
N VAL A 102 -5.24 -11.59 -3.37
CA VAL A 102 -6.26 -10.65 -2.86
C VAL A 102 -6.06 -9.26 -3.44
N LEU A 103 -4.84 -8.74 -3.44
CA LEU A 103 -4.54 -7.39 -3.92
C LEU A 103 -4.80 -7.21 -5.42
N THR A 104 -4.44 -8.20 -6.24
CA THR A 104 -4.68 -8.17 -7.68
C THR A 104 -6.17 -8.26 -8.01
N ALA A 105 -6.92 -9.10 -7.30
CA ALA A 105 -8.37 -9.17 -7.41
C ALA A 105 -9.04 -7.83 -7.04
N LEU A 106 -8.67 -7.29 -5.87
CA LEU A 106 -9.18 -5.99 -5.41
C LEU A 106 -8.92 -4.88 -6.42
N LYS A 107 -7.68 -4.78 -6.93
CA LYS A 107 -7.31 -3.74 -7.90
C LYS A 107 -8.04 -3.89 -9.25
N LYS A 108 -8.32 -5.12 -9.66
CA LYS A 108 -9.08 -5.42 -10.89
C LYS A 108 -10.56 -5.08 -10.75
N GLU A 109 -11.14 -5.39 -9.60
CA GLU A 109 -12.59 -5.36 -9.41
C GLU A 109 -13.10 -4.03 -8.86
N ASN A 110 -12.31 -3.30 -8.06
CA ASN A 110 -12.71 -2.03 -7.47
C ASN A 110 -12.19 -0.85 -8.30
N LYS A 111 -13.10 -0.12 -8.95
CA LYS A 111 -12.76 1.01 -9.83
C LYS A 111 -11.99 2.12 -9.11
N ALA A 112 -12.17 2.29 -7.80
CA ALA A 112 -11.42 3.28 -7.06
C ALA A 112 -9.91 3.09 -7.20
N LEU A 113 -9.44 1.84 -7.39
CA LEU A 113 -8.01 1.51 -7.53
C LEU A 113 -7.49 1.50 -8.96
N TRP A 114 -8.33 1.70 -9.98
CA TRP A 114 -7.88 1.73 -11.37
C TRP A 114 -6.89 2.87 -11.62
N ASN A 115 -6.25 2.86 -12.77
CA ASN A 115 -5.17 3.78 -13.10
C ASN A 115 -5.63 4.99 -13.91
N GLY A 116 -4.88 6.08 -13.82
CA GLY A 116 -5.11 7.29 -14.58
C GLY A 116 -6.52 7.86 -14.33
N THR A 117 -7.17 8.32 -15.39
CA THR A 117 -8.52 8.91 -15.34
C THR A 117 -9.63 7.90 -15.07
N TYR A 118 -9.33 6.60 -15.22
CA TYR A 118 -10.30 5.52 -14.91
C TYR A 118 -10.37 5.19 -13.42
N GLY A 119 -9.37 5.57 -12.64
CA GLY A 119 -9.29 5.34 -11.21
C GLY A 119 -9.80 6.50 -10.37
N GLY A 120 -9.94 6.24 -9.07
CA GLY A 120 -10.35 7.24 -8.09
C GLY A 120 -9.21 8.18 -7.70
N THR A 121 -9.55 9.43 -7.42
CA THR A 121 -8.64 10.37 -6.78
C THR A 121 -8.35 9.94 -5.36
N MET A 122 -7.16 10.28 -4.85
CA MET A 122 -6.77 10.00 -3.48
C MET A 122 -7.12 11.17 -2.58
N GLY A 123 -7.94 10.91 -1.56
CA GLY A 123 -8.28 11.87 -0.51
C GLY A 123 -7.60 11.50 0.79
N LYS A 124 -6.88 12.45 1.42
CA LYS A 124 -6.24 12.24 2.72
C LYS A 124 -7.28 12.01 3.80
N ILE A 125 -7.06 11.01 4.64
CA ILE A 125 -7.73 10.84 5.94
C ILE A 125 -6.74 11.35 6.98
N LYS A 126 -7.13 12.34 7.78
CA LYS A 126 -6.29 12.85 8.86
C LYS A 126 -6.48 12.03 10.12
N THR A 127 -5.40 11.79 10.81
CA THR A 127 -5.39 11.06 12.07
C THR A 127 -4.76 11.90 13.18
N SER A 128 -4.93 11.47 14.43
CA SER A 128 -4.27 12.11 15.58
C SER A 128 -2.75 11.95 15.58
N ASP A 129 -2.19 11.08 14.73
CA ASP A 129 -0.75 10.89 14.53
C ASP A 129 -0.44 10.54 13.06
N ASP A 130 -0.47 11.55 12.20
CA ASP A 130 -0.13 11.42 10.77
C ASP A 130 1.37 11.16 10.55
N ALA A 131 2.20 11.28 11.58
CA ALA A 131 3.62 10.94 11.46
C ALA A 131 3.83 9.42 11.51
N ALA A 132 3.05 8.69 12.28
CA ALA A 132 3.09 7.23 12.35
C ALA A 132 2.17 6.57 11.34
N VAL A 133 0.94 7.09 11.17
CA VAL A 133 -0.12 6.46 10.36
C VAL A 133 -0.40 7.26 9.09
N TYR A 134 -0.21 6.62 7.95
CA TYR A 134 -0.60 7.14 6.65
C TYR A 134 -1.98 6.61 6.28
N ALA A 135 -2.97 7.51 6.18
CA ALA A 135 -4.35 7.12 5.90
C ALA A 135 -4.93 7.93 4.74
N PHE A 136 -5.67 7.26 3.87
CA PHE A 136 -6.33 7.87 2.71
C PHE A 136 -7.49 7.03 2.21
N CYS A 137 -8.34 7.63 1.39
CA CYS A 137 -9.33 6.90 0.61
C CYS A 137 -9.16 7.18 -0.89
N ARG A 138 -9.74 6.29 -1.69
CA ARG A 138 -9.93 6.48 -3.13
C ARG A 138 -11.38 6.18 -3.47
N LYS A 139 -11.97 6.98 -4.37
CA LYS A 139 -13.38 6.86 -4.75
C LYS A 139 -13.58 7.00 -6.24
N LYS A 140 -14.39 6.11 -6.83
CA LYS A 140 -14.76 6.15 -8.25
C LYS A 140 -16.10 5.46 -8.50
N ASP A 141 -17.05 6.18 -9.07
CA ASP A 141 -18.34 5.64 -9.57
C ASP A 141 -19.14 4.84 -8.52
N GLY A 142 -18.99 5.16 -7.24
CA GLY A 142 -19.62 4.47 -6.12
C GLY A 142 -18.75 3.41 -5.45
N ASP A 143 -17.66 3.00 -6.07
CA ASP A 143 -16.64 2.16 -5.44
C ASP A 143 -15.74 3.03 -4.56
N GLU A 144 -15.41 2.52 -3.37
CA GLU A 144 -14.53 3.20 -2.42
C GLU A 144 -13.54 2.21 -1.82
N VAL A 145 -12.31 2.66 -1.61
CA VAL A 145 -11.30 1.96 -0.81
C VAL A 145 -10.73 2.91 0.22
N VAL A 146 -10.67 2.45 1.46
CA VAL A 146 -10.01 3.12 2.57
C VAL A 146 -8.78 2.33 2.97
N ALA A 147 -7.68 3.02 3.18
CA ALA A 147 -6.41 2.43 3.56
C ALA A 147 -5.79 3.19 4.74
N LEU A 148 -5.49 2.48 5.82
CA LEU A 148 -4.72 2.98 6.96
C LEU A 148 -3.46 2.13 7.08
N PHE A 149 -2.31 2.76 7.16
CA PHE A 149 -1.01 2.10 7.29
C PHE A 149 -0.25 2.64 8.49
N ASN A 150 0.06 1.81 9.47
CA ASN A 150 1.09 2.16 10.43
C ASN A 150 2.46 1.98 9.74
N LEU A 151 3.08 3.08 9.35
CA LEU A 151 4.38 3.09 8.67
C LEU A 151 5.54 3.24 9.68
N SER A 152 5.38 2.66 10.87
CA SER A 152 6.41 2.67 11.92
C SER A 152 6.63 1.28 12.53
N GLY A 153 7.84 1.06 13.05
CA GLY A 153 8.19 -0.16 13.80
C GLY A 153 7.63 -0.20 15.22
N LYS A 154 6.66 0.66 15.57
CA LYS A 154 6.03 0.72 16.88
C LYS A 154 4.51 0.62 16.74
N PRO A 155 3.80 0.03 17.73
CA PRO A 155 2.36 0.10 17.75
C PRO A 155 1.87 1.55 17.81
N ALA A 156 0.77 1.83 17.10
CA ALA A 156 0.12 3.14 17.09
C ALA A 156 -1.34 3.02 17.52
N LYS A 157 -1.81 3.98 18.31
CA LYS A 157 -3.23 4.18 18.61
C LYS A 157 -3.61 5.55 18.08
N VAL A 158 -4.46 5.60 17.07
CA VAL A 158 -4.85 6.84 16.41
C VAL A 158 -6.35 6.95 16.30
N SER A 159 -6.85 8.18 16.34
CA SER A 159 -8.24 8.50 16.02
C SER A 159 -8.29 9.21 14.67
N ILE A 160 -9.31 8.92 13.87
CA ILE A 160 -9.60 9.69 12.66
C ILE A 160 -10.09 11.06 13.09
N THR A 161 -9.41 12.13 12.67
CA THR A 161 -9.81 13.51 12.96
C THR A 161 -10.61 14.14 11.83
N GLU A 162 -10.35 13.72 10.58
CA GLU A 162 -11.06 14.18 9.39
C GLU A 162 -11.01 13.08 8.33
N SER A 163 -12.15 12.78 7.70
CA SER A 163 -12.22 11.77 6.64
C SER A 163 -13.15 12.18 5.52
N PRO A 164 -12.69 12.12 4.26
CA PRO A 164 -13.56 12.27 3.10
C PRO A 164 -14.40 11.00 2.79
N ALA A 165 -14.10 9.88 3.47
CA ALA A 165 -14.84 8.62 3.38
C ALA A 165 -15.50 8.30 4.71
N GLU A 166 -16.79 8.00 4.69
CA GLU A 166 -17.55 7.66 5.89
C GLU A 166 -18.52 6.50 5.62
N GLY A 167 -18.84 5.78 6.68
CA GLY A 167 -19.83 4.70 6.70
C GLY A 167 -19.23 3.32 6.92
N THR A 168 -19.95 2.32 6.46
CA THR A 168 -19.63 0.91 6.65
C THR A 168 -18.88 0.35 5.45
N PHE A 169 -17.76 -0.28 5.70
CA PHE A 169 -16.88 -0.93 4.74
C PHE A 169 -16.65 -2.40 5.12
N THR A 170 -16.10 -3.17 4.22
CA THR A 170 -15.66 -4.55 4.46
C THR A 170 -14.12 -4.60 4.41
N ASP A 171 -13.50 -5.09 5.46
CA ASP A 171 -12.06 -5.35 5.47
C ASP A 171 -11.71 -6.43 4.43
N VAL A 172 -10.79 -6.12 3.54
CA VAL A 172 -10.49 -6.92 2.34
C VAL A 172 -9.85 -8.27 2.69
N PHE A 173 -9.13 -8.35 3.80
CA PHE A 173 -8.41 -9.57 4.19
C PHE A 173 -9.22 -10.46 5.13
N SER A 174 -9.97 -9.87 6.03
CA SER A 174 -10.74 -10.62 7.04
C SER A 174 -12.22 -10.79 6.68
N GLY A 175 -12.75 -10.03 5.74
CA GLY A 175 -14.18 -9.98 5.41
C GLY A 175 -15.04 -9.33 6.50
N LYS A 176 -14.45 -8.78 7.55
CA LYS A 176 -15.18 -8.18 8.67
C LYS A 176 -15.63 -6.76 8.33
N THR A 177 -16.73 -6.37 8.97
CA THR A 177 -17.23 -5.00 8.88
C THR A 177 -16.29 -4.04 9.60
N VAL A 178 -15.98 -2.91 8.94
CA VAL A 178 -15.19 -1.80 9.46
C VAL A 178 -15.99 -0.51 9.30
N ASN A 179 -16.21 0.21 10.36
CA ASN A 179 -16.82 1.54 10.29
C ASN A 179 -15.71 2.59 10.18
N ILE A 180 -15.93 3.57 9.32
CA ILE A 180 -15.00 4.67 9.06
C ILE A 180 -15.75 5.97 9.27
N LYS A 181 -15.38 6.73 10.27
CA LYS A 181 -15.89 8.09 10.51
C LYS A 181 -14.94 8.89 11.41
N ALA A 182 -15.08 10.19 11.41
CA ALA A 182 -14.39 11.05 12.36
C ALA A 182 -14.72 10.64 13.80
N GLY A 183 -13.70 10.55 14.65
CA GLY A 183 -13.78 10.08 16.03
C GLY A 183 -13.47 8.60 16.22
N ASP A 184 -13.54 7.76 15.20
CA ASP A 184 -13.19 6.35 15.32
C ASP A 184 -11.72 6.16 15.64
N THR A 185 -11.44 5.20 16.54
CA THR A 185 -10.08 4.91 17.02
C THR A 185 -9.60 3.56 16.53
N TYR A 186 -8.38 3.52 16.04
CA TYR A 186 -7.69 2.32 15.56
C TYR A 186 -6.45 2.03 16.41
N LYS A 187 -6.26 0.76 16.75
CA LYS A 187 -5.04 0.25 17.35
C LYS A 187 -4.33 -0.60 16.30
N LEU A 188 -3.20 -0.14 15.83
CA LEU A 188 -2.41 -0.80 14.80
C LEU A 188 -1.09 -1.28 15.43
N LYS A 189 -0.75 -2.54 15.24
CA LYS A 189 0.58 -3.06 15.57
C LYS A 189 1.64 -2.37 14.68
N ALA A 190 2.92 -2.58 14.98
CA ALA A 190 4.00 -2.18 14.09
C ALA A 190 3.76 -2.74 12.68
N TRP A 191 3.87 -1.89 11.66
CA TRP A 191 3.69 -2.24 10.25
C TRP A 191 2.32 -2.84 9.90
N GLU A 192 1.32 -2.69 10.75
CA GLU A 192 -0.04 -3.17 10.47
C GLU A 192 -0.78 -2.19 9.56
N TYR A 193 -1.70 -2.73 8.77
CA TYR A 193 -2.56 -1.97 7.89
C TYR A 193 -4.01 -2.44 7.98
N VAL A 194 -4.93 -1.55 7.65
CA VAL A 194 -6.35 -1.84 7.43
C VAL A 194 -6.69 -1.39 6.02
N ILE A 195 -7.19 -2.32 5.21
CA ILE A 195 -7.68 -2.04 3.86
C ILE A 195 -9.13 -2.45 3.81
N ALA A 196 -10.00 -1.50 3.63
CA ALA A 196 -11.44 -1.73 3.62
C ALA A 196 -12.06 -1.18 2.34
N GLU A 197 -13.01 -1.91 1.78
CA GLU A 197 -13.69 -1.55 0.55
C GLU A 197 -15.20 -1.43 0.71
N LYS A 198 -15.78 -0.67 -0.19
CA LYS A 198 -17.21 -0.61 -0.45
C LYS A 198 -17.38 -0.63 -1.95
N ARG A 199 -18.27 -1.48 -2.44
CA ARG A 199 -18.62 -1.59 -3.86
C ARG A 199 -20.08 -1.20 -4.06
N LYS A 200 -20.35 -0.61 -5.21
CA LYS A 200 -21.71 -0.30 -5.64
C LYS A 200 -22.38 -1.55 -6.19
#